data_57e37c722e561929a739f8e3fcd6cccf
#
_entry.id   57e37c722e561929a739f8e3fcd6cccf
#
_cell.length_a   1.000
_cell.length_b   1.000
_cell.length_c   1.000
_cell.angle_alpha   90.00
_cell.angle_beta   90.00
_cell.angle_gamma   90.00
#
_symmetry.space_group_name_H-M   'P 1'
#
loop_
_entity.id
_entity.type
_entity.pdbx_description
1 polymer ?
#
loop_
_entity_poly.entity_id
_entity_poly.type
_entity_poly.pdbx_seq_one_letter_code
_entity_poly.pdbx_strand_id
1 'polypeptide(L)'
;MPTKPGVYATFKTSEGTVVCELFETDAPQTVANFIGLAEGTKEWNSRSKKGDKLYDGSIFHRVIPQFMIQGGDPEGTGMGGPGYKFADETKGSKHGFQQPGKLAMANAGPNTNGSQFIITVTDTSWLTGKHTIFGEVVEGYDIVEKISKVSKDGMDRPKTPVVLESVTIERVA
;
A
#
# COMPACT_ATOMS: atom_id res chain seq x y z
N MET A 1 18.27 -6.73 -3.39
CA MET A 1 17.65 -6.50 -4.71
C MET A 1 17.07 -7.79 -5.25
N PRO A 2 15.80 -7.80 -5.67
CA PRO A 2 15.20 -9.00 -6.23
C PRO A 2 15.88 -9.41 -7.54
N THR A 3 16.09 -10.71 -7.70
CA THR A 3 16.69 -11.26 -8.93
C THR A 3 15.68 -12.08 -9.75
N LYS A 4 14.57 -12.47 -9.11
CA LYS A 4 13.51 -13.20 -9.79
C LYS A 4 12.76 -12.27 -10.74
N PRO A 5 12.44 -12.72 -11.98
CA PRO A 5 11.66 -11.89 -12.91
C PRO A 5 10.33 -11.43 -12.28
N GLY A 6 9.99 -10.18 -12.51
CA GLY A 6 8.75 -9.61 -11.98
C GLY A 6 8.80 -8.10 -11.87
N VAL A 7 7.76 -7.54 -11.29
CA VAL A 7 7.66 -6.10 -11.01
C VAL A 7 7.67 -5.91 -9.51
N TYR A 8 8.49 -4.98 -9.07
CA TYR A 8 8.71 -4.75 -7.63
C TYR A 8 8.55 -3.28 -7.29
N ALA A 9 8.03 -3.02 -6.10
CA ALA A 9 7.96 -1.68 -5.54
C ALA A 9 8.86 -1.60 -4.31
N THR A 10 9.75 -0.63 -4.29
CA THR A 10 10.61 -0.34 -3.14
C THR A 10 10.05 0.85 -2.40
N PHE A 11 9.61 0.60 -1.17
CA PHE A 11 9.08 1.63 -0.26
C PHE A 11 10.21 2.09 0.64
N LYS A 12 10.69 3.30 0.43
CA LYS A 12 11.71 3.88 1.29
C LYS A 12 11.00 4.69 2.36
N THR A 13 11.06 4.23 3.60
CA THR A 13 10.38 4.89 4.72
C THR A 13 11.38 5.47 5.71
N SER A 14 10.89 6.34 6.58
CA SER A 14 11.71 6.89 7.67
C SER A 14 12.15 5.82 8.68
N GLU A 15 11.56 4.61 8.65
CA GLU A 15 11.93 3.51 9.54
C GLU A 15 12.75 2.42 8.84
N GLY A 16 12.90 2.49 7.54
CA GLY A 16 13.66 1.51 6.76
C GLY A 16 13.03 1.23 5.42
N THR A 17 13.59 0.28 4.69
CA THR A 17 13.17 -0.05 3.32
C THR A 17 12.39 -1.36 3.27
N VAL A 18 11.29 -1.35 2.52
CA VAL A 18 10.43 -2.52 2.28
C VAL A 18 10.33 -2.73 0.78
N VAL A 19 10.50 -3.96 0.32
CA VAL A 19 10.33 -4.30 -1.09
C VAL A 19 9.16 -5.27 -1.23
N CYS A 20 8.25 -4.96 -2.13
CA CYS A 20 7.09 -5.81 -2.44
C CYS A 20 7.13 -6.25 -3.89
N GLU A 21 6.77 -7.49 -4.14
CA GLU A 21 6.45 -7.96 -5.50
C GLU A 21 5.03 -7.51 -5.82
N LEU A 22 4.78 -7.07 -7.05
CA LEU A 22 3.46 -6.64 -7.51
C LEU A 22 2.85 -7.72 -8.40
N PHE A 23 1.57 -8.02 -8.19
CA PHE A 23 0.86 -9.12 -8.87
C PHE A 23 0.09 -8.61 -10.09
N GLU A 24 0.81 -8.35 -11.18
CA GLU A 24 0.22 -7.81 -12.41
C GLU A 24 -0.82 -8.73 -13.04
N THR A 25 -0.66 -10.03 -12.89
CA THR A 25 -1.59 -11.02 -13.47
C THR A 25 -2.90 -11.07 -12.70
N ASP A 26 -2.82 -11.05 -11.38
CA ASP A 26 -4.01 -11.16 -10.52
C ASP A 26 -4.78 -9.85 -10.40
N ALA A 27 -4.10 -8.72 -10.43
CA ALA A 27 -4.72 -7.42 -10.21
C ALA A 27 -4.13 -6.38 -11.17
N PRO A 28 -4.36 -6.55 -12.49
CA PRO A 28 -3.70 -5.70 -13.50
C PRO A 28 -4.06 -4.22 -13.39
N GLN A 29 -5.32 -3.88 -13.14
CA GLN A 29 -5.73 -2.49 -13.03
C GLN A 29 -5.19 -1.85 -11.76
N THR A 30 -5.22 -2.59 -10.66
CA THR A 30 -4.73 -2.12 -9.36
C THR A 30 -3.23 -1.86 -9.43
N VAL A 31 -2.46 -2.80 -10.01
CA VAL A 31 -1.02 -2.63 -10.17
C VAL A 31 -0.71 -1.46 -11.09
N ALA A 32 -1.40 -1.34 -12.22
CA ALA A 32 -1.20 -0.22 -13.15
C ALA A 32 -1.49 1.12 -12.47
N ASN A 33 -2.55 1.20 -11.68
CA ASN A 33 -2.90 2.39 -10.91
C ASN A 33 -1.79 2.75 -9.91
N PHE A 34 -1.35 1.77 -9.14
CA PHE A 34 -0.31 1.96 -8.14
C PHE A 34 0.98 2.46 -8.78
N ILE A 35 1.42 1.81 -9.87
CA ILE A 35 2.63 2.21 -10.59
C ILE A 35 2.50 3.63 -11.12
N GLY A 36 1.37 3.95 -11.75
CA GLY A 36 1.13 5.29 -12.30
C GLY A 36 1.19 6.38 -11.25
N LEU A 37 0.60 6.13 -10.08
CA LEU A 37 0.64 7.07 -8.97
C LEU A 37 2.05 7.18 -8.37
N ALA A 38 2.76 6.06 -8.28
CA ALA A 38 4.10 6.03 -7.71
C ALA A 38 5.12 6.75 -8.62
N GLU A 39 5.02 6.52 -9.92
CA GLU A 39 5.96 7.09 -10.92
C GLU A 39 5.57 8.49 -11.38
N GLY A 40 4.37 8.93 -11.08
CA GLY A 40 3.89 10.25 -11.49
C GLY A 40 3.41 10.30 -12.94
N THR A 41 3.10 9.15 -13.54
CA THR A 41 2.62 9.08 -14.92
C THR A 41 1.10 9.10 -15.02
N LYS A 42 0.40 9.01 -13.89
CA LYS A 42 -1.06 9.06 -13.84
C LYS A 42 -1.51 10.34 -13.17
N GLU A 43 -2.46 11.05 -13.78
CA GLU A 43 -3.02 12.26 -13.18
C GLU A 43 -3.83 11.92 -11.95
N TRP A 44 -3.69 12.74 -10.92
CA TRP A 44 -4.44 12.63 -9.70
C TRP A 44 -4.60 13.99 -9.04
N ASN A 45 -5.66 14.13 -8.26
CA ASN A 45 -5.79 15.27 -7.35
C ASN A 45 -6.59 14.84 -6.13
N SER A 46 -6.26 15.41 -5.00
CA SER A 46 -6.99 15.24 -3.76
C SER A 46 -7.62 16.57 -3.38
N ARG A 47 -8.28 16.62 -2.21
CA ARG A 47 -8.97 17.84 -1.75
C ARG A 47 -8.06 19.07 -1.75
N SER A 48 -6.81 18.94 -1.31
CA SER A 48 -5.90 20.08 -1.18
C SER A 48 -4.57 19.87 -1.90
N LYS A 49 -4.37 18.72 -2.53
CA LYS A 49 -3.09 18.39 -3.17
C LYS A 49 -3.29 17.81 -4.55
N LYS A 50 -2.35 18.11 -5.43
CA LYS A 50 -2.19 17.46 -6.72
C LYS A 50 -0.70 17.48 -7.02
N GLY A 51 -0.24 16.58 -7.89
CA GLY A 51 1.17 16.55 -8.20
C GLY A 51 1.53 15.34 -9.03
N ASP A 52 2.81 15.04 -9.10
CA ASP A 52 3.32 13.97 -9.93
C ASP A 52 3.28 12.63 -9.20
N LYS A 53 4.11 12.49 -8.16
CA LYS A 53 4.27 11.23 -7.42
C LYS A 53 3.45 11.28 -6.15
N LEU A 54 2.32 10.59 -6.15
CA LEU A 54 1.36 10.67 -5.04
C LEU A 54 1.95 10.21 -3.72
N TYR A 55 2.73 9.12 -3.74
CA TYR A 55 3.18 8.48 -2.52
C TYR A 55 4.36 9.18 -1.85
N ASP A 56 5.16 9.93 -2.61
CA ASP A 56 6.36 10.58 -2.08
C ASP A 56 6.00 11.60 -1.00
N GLY A 57 6.54 11.40 0.21
CA GLY A 57 6.30 12.28 1.35
C GLY A 57 5.00 12.02 2.10
N SER A 58 4.21 11.04 1.69
CA SER A 58 3.01 10.67 2.43
C SER A 58 3.36 9.91 3.71
N ILE A 59 2.37 9.71 4.60
CA ILE A 59 2.61 9.06 5.88
C ILE A 59 1.78 7.79 6.02
N PHE A 60 2.23 6.91 6.92
CA PHE A 60 1.40 5.80 7.40
C PHE A 60 0.53 6.36 8.52
N HIS A 61 -0.68 6.74 8.17
CA HIS A 61 -1.58 7.45 9.09
C HIS A 61 -2.33 6.53 10.06
N ARG A 62 -2.26 5.21 9.87
CA ARG A 62 -2.94 4.25 10.71
C ARG A 62 -2.09 2.99 10.83
N VAL A 63 -1.73 2.63 12.07
CA VAL A 63 -0.93 1.43 12.31
C VAL A 63 -1.55 0.65 13.47
N ILE A 64 -1.71 -0.66 13.29
CA ILE A 64 -2.29 -1.52 14.32
C ILE A 64 -1.43 -2.79 14.42
N PRO A 65 -0.72 -3.00 15.54
CA PRO A 65 0.09 -4.21 15.71
C PRO A 65 -0.80 -5.45 15.65
N GLN A 66 -0.29 -6.52 15.10
CA GLN A 66 -1.02 -7.77 14.88
C GLN A 66 -2.22 -7.60 13.92
N PHE A 67 -2.19 -6.57 13.08
CA PHE A 67 -3.18 -6.38 12.03
C PHE A 67 -2.50 -5.86 10.76
N MET A 68 -2.26 -4.54 10.66
CA MET A 68 -1.72 -3.96 9.42
C MET A 68 -1.15 -2.56 9.64
N ILE A 69 -0.43 -2.07 8.62
CA ILE A 69 -0.10 -0.64 8.51
C ILE A 69 -0.81 -0.10 7.27
N GLN A 70 -1.27 1.15 7.33
CA GLN A 70 -2.04 1.77 6.25
C GLN A 70 -1.45 3.13 5.89
N GLY A 71 -1.32 3.36 4.60
CA GLY A 71 -0.81 4.62 4.06
C GLY A 71 -1.35 4.89 2.67
N GLY A 72 -0.73 5.83 1.96
CA GLY A 72 -1.09 6.14 0.59
C GLY A 72 -2.15 7.23 0.42
N ASP A 73 -2.51 7.92 1.51
CA ASP A 73 -3.41 9.06 1.44
C ASP A 73 -2.58 10.35 1.30
N PRO A 74 -2.67 11.06 0.18
CA PRO A 74 -1.90 12.29 0.00
C PRO A 74 -2.26 13.38 1.01
N GLU A 75 -3.46 13.33 1.60
CA GLU A 75 -3.88 14.26 2.65
C GLU A 75 -3.40 13.81 4.04
N GLY A 76 -3.03 12.56 4.21
CA GLY A 76 -2.56 12.02 5.48
C GLY A 76 -3.63 11.88 6.57
N THR A 77 -4.91 11.95 6.20
CA THR A 77 -6.03 11.93 7.16
C THR A 77 -6.78 10.61 7.20
N GLY A 78 -6.61 9.77 6.20
CA GLY A 78 -7.41 8.56 5.99
C GLY A 78 -8.65 8.82 5.14
N MET A 79 -8.94 10.07 4.84
CA MET A 79 -10.12 10.46 4.07
C MET A 79 -9.80 10.87 2.64
N GLY A 80 -8.52 11.00 2.31
CA GLY A 80 -8.08 11.45 1.00
C GLY A 80 -7.81 10.30 0.04
N GLY A 81 -7.54 10.66 -1.21
CA GLY A 81 -7.24 9.73 -2.27
C GLY A 81 -6.86 10.47 -3.54
N PRO A 82 -6.81 9.77 -4.68
CA PRO A 82 -6.35 10.36 -5.94
C PRO A 82 -7.42 11.14 -6.70
N GLY A 83 -8.63 11.27 -6.17
CA GLY A 83 -9.73 11.99 -6.80
C GLY A 83 -10.62 11.12 -7.68
N TYR A 84 -10.43 9.82 -7.66
CA TYR A 84 -11.23 8.85 -8.40
C TYR A 84 -11.29 7.52 -7.63
N LYS A 85 -12.15 6.62 -8.07
CA LYS A 85 -12.28 5.27 -7.52
C LYS A 85 -12.32 4.26 -8.66
N PHE A 86 -11.93 3.02 -8.35
CA PHE A 86 -11.99 1.93 -9.33
C PHE A 86 -12.36 0.62 -8.67
N ALA A 87 -12.75 -0.35 -9.51
CA ALA A 87 -13.33 -1.61 -9.07
C ALA A 87 -12.33 -2.56 -8.39
N ASP A 88 -12.85 -3.43 -7.54
CA ASP A 88 -12.08 -4.50 -6.92
C ASP A 88 -11.65 -5.53 -7.95
N GLU A 89 -10.52 -6.17 -7.70
CA GLU A 89 -9.98 -7.26 -8.52
C GLU A 89 -9.74 -8.48 -7.63
N THR A 90 -10.79 -8.96 -6.98
CA THR A 90 -10.70 -10.09 -6.05
C THR A 90 -11.05 -11.43 -6.68
N LYS A 91 -11.86 -11.43 -7.75
CA LYS A 91 -12.26 -12.66 -8.43
C LYS A 91 -11.07 -13.26 -9.18
N GLY A 92 -10.86 -14.56 -8.99
CA GLY A 92 -9.78 -15.26 -9.66
C GLY A 92 -8.39 -15.02 -9.09
N SER A 93 -8.28 -14.27 -8.01
CA SER A 93 -6.99 -14.05 -7.35
C SER A 93 -6.47 -15.38 -6.77
N LYS A 94 -5.19 -15.65 -7.00
CA LYS A 94 -4.50 -16.82 -6.47
C LYS A 94 -3.93 -16.57 -5.08
N HIS A 95 -4.08 -15.36 -4.56
CA HIS A 95 -3.52 -14.94 -3.28
C HIS A 95 -4.62 -14.71 -2.26
N GLY A 96 -4.31 -14.96 -1.01
CA GLY A 96 -5.22 -14.74 0.10
C GLY A 96 -4.51 -14.05 1.25
N PHE A 97 -5.24 -13.85 2.34
CA PHE A 97 -4.74 -13.13 3.51
C PHE A 97 -4.29 -14.06 4.64
N GLN A 98 -4.05 -15.34 4.36
CA GLN A 98 -3.65 -16.31 5.38
C GLN A 98 -2.25 -16.07 5.91
N GLN A 99 -1.36 -15.48 5.10
CA GLN A 99 0.01 -15.18 5.50
C GLN A 99 0.19 -13.67 5.66
N PRO A 100 1.02 -13.21 6.59
CA PRO A 100 1.33 -11.79 6.72
C PRO A 100 2.14 -11.27 5.54
N GLY A 101 2.23 -9.94 5.44
CA GLY A 101 3.04 -9.31 4.40
C GLY A 101 2.29 -9.08 3.09
N LYS A 102 0.96 -9.19 3.08
CA LYS A 102 0.18 -8.92 1.88
C LYS A 102 -0.03 -7.43 1.69
N LEU A 103 0.19 -6.97 0.47
CA LEU A 103 -0.05 -5.59 0.05
C LEU A 103 -1.41 -5.56 -0.64
N ALA A 104 -2.33 -4.82 -0.07
CA ALA A 104 -3.72 -4.79 -0.55
C ALA A 104 -4.26 -3.37 -0.53
N MET A 105 -5.35 -3.13 -1.27
CA MET A 105 -5.99 -1.82 -1.29
C MET A 105 -6.89 -1.63 -0.07
N ALA A 106 -6.73 -0.49 0.60
CA ALA A 106 -7.71 -0.02 1.56
C ALA A 106 -8.92 0.50 0.78
N ASN A 107 -10.10 0.39 1.36
CA ASN A 107 -11.33 0.89 0.71
C ASN A 107 -12.40 1.24 1.76
N ALA A 108 -13.48 1.84 1.28
CA ALA A 108 -14.65 2.22 2.09
C ALA A 108 -15.88 1.40 1.68
N GLY A 109 -15.67 0.19 1.20
CA GLY A 109 -16.72 -0.70 0.71
C GLY A 109 -16.39 -1.19 -0.69
N PRO A 110 -17.30 -1.94 -1.34
CA PRO A 110 -17.04 -2.49 -2.67
C PRO A 110 -16.71 -1.41 -3.71
N ASN A 111 -15.70 -1.69 -4.53
CA ASN A 111 -15.36 -0.85 -5.69
C ASN A 111 -15.05 0.62 -5.34
N THR A 112 -14.35 0.83 -4.21
CA THR A 112 -13.95 2.17 -3.77
C THR A 112 -12.44 2.33 -3.64
N ASN A 113 -11.68 1.59 -4.46
CA ASN A 113 -10.23 1.68 -4.45
C ASN A 113 -9.74 3.02 -4.98
N GLY A 114 -8.71 3.56 -4.38
CA GLY A 114 -8.11 4.81 -4.81
C GLY A 114 -6.59 4.73 -4.75
N SER A 115 -5.98 5.29 -3.70
CA SER A 115 -4.53 5.26 -3.52
C SER A 115 -4.10 4.62 -2.20
N GLN A 116 -4.97 4.58 -1.21
CA GLN A 116 -4.60 4.04 0.10
C GLN A 116 -4.42 2.53 0.04
N PHE A 117 -3.40 2.05 0.75
CA PHE A 117 -3.07 0.63 0.78
C PHE A 117 -2.79 0.19 2.21
N ILE A 118 -2.83 -1.14 2.42
CA ILE A 118 -2.44 -1.76 3.68
C ILE A 118 -1.36 -2.81 3.40
N ILE A 119 -0.50 -3.03 4.41
CA ILE A 119 0.41 -4.16 4.42
C ILE A 119 0.13 -4.92 5.72
N THR A 120 -0.22 -6.20 5.61
CA THR A 120 -0.65 -6.99 6.76
C THR A 120 0.52 -7.51 7.56
N VAL A 121 0.32 -7.68 8.88
CA VAL A 121 1.34 -8.24 9.77
C VAL A 121 0.85 -9.48 10.51
N THR A 122 -0.23 -10.08 10.02
CA THR A 122 -0.78 -11.32 10.59
C THR A 122 -1.70 -11.97 9.55
N ASP A 123 -2.28 -13.12 9.89
CA ASP A 123 -3.39 -13.71 9.15
C ASP A 123 -4.60 -12.79 9.29
N THR A 124 -5.08 -12.25 8.17
CA THR A 124 -6.25 -11.36 8.12
C THR A 124 -7.31 -11.94 7.17
N SER A 125 -7.56 -13.24 7.29
CA SER A 125 -8.45 -13.97 6.37
C SER A 125 -9.85 -13.36 6.23
N TRP A 126 -10.30 -12.59 7.22
CA TRP A 126 -11.60 -11.90 7.15
C TRP A 126 -11.63 -10.80 6.07
N LEU A 127 -10.48 -10.41 5.52
CA LEU A 127 -10.40 -9.41 4.44
C LEU A 127 -10.55 -10.04 3.06
N THR A 128 -10.51 -11.37 2.96
CA THR A 128 -10.58 -12.08 1.68
C THR A 128 -11.87 -11.73 0.94
N GLY A 129 -11.74 -11.38 -0.34
CA GLY A 129 -12.87 -11.01 -1.19
C GLY A 129 -13.35 -9.57 -1.00
N LYS A 130 -12.85 -8.86 0.00
CA LYS A 130 -13.25 -7.48 0.31
C LYS A 130 -12.19 -6.47 -0.07
N HIS A 131 -10.93 -6.88 -0.11
CA HIS A 131 -9.80 -6.02 -0.45
C HIS A 131 -8.97 -6.68 -1.55
N THR A 132 -8.59 -5.89 -2.55
CA THR A 132 -7.77 -6.38 -3.66
C THR A 132 -6.34 -6.55 -3.19
N ILE A 133 -5.83 -7.79 -3.24
CA ILE A 133 -4.42 -8.08 -2.98
C ILE A 133 -3.65 -7.83 -4.28
N PHE A 134 -2.69 -6.92 -4.26
CA PHE A 134 -1.93 -6.61 -5.48
C PHE A 134 -0.42 -6.79 -5.32
N GLY A 135 0.04 -7.29 -4.18
CA GLY A 135 1.46 -7.57 -3.97
C GLY A 135 1.72 -8.26 -2.64
N GLU A 136 3.00 -8.52 -2.38
CA GLU A 136 3.43 -9.04 -1.09
C GLU A 136 4.87 -8.63 -0.81
N VAL A 137 5.21 -8.54 0.48
CA VAL A 137 6.55 -8.19 0.92
C VAL A 137 7.51 -9.32 0.61
N VAL A 138 8.61 -9.00 -0.06
CA VAL A 138 9.69 -9.96 -0.34
C VAL A 138 10.98 -9.61 0.40
N GLU A 139 11.14 -8.36 0.83
CA GLU A 139 12.27 -7.90 1.64
C GLU A 139 11.78 -6.83 2.62
N GLY A 140 12.33 -6.82 3.84
CA GLY A 140 12.04 -5.79 4.83
C GLY A 140 10.77 -5.99 5.62
N TYR A 141 10.27 -7.21 5.73
CA TYR A 141 9.07 -7.47 6.52
C TYR A 141 9.22 -7.01 7.97
N ASP A 142 10.42 -7.15 8.55
CA ASP A 142 10.72 -6.69 9.91
C ASP A 142 10.46 -5.18 10.07
N ILE A 143 10.67 -4.39 9.01
CA ILE A 143 10.38 -2.96 9.02
C ILE A 143 8.86 -2.73 9.07
N VAL A 144 8.08 -3.53 8.36
CA VAL A 144 6.60 -3.43 8.41
C VAL A 144 6.11 -3.72 9.83
N GLU A 145 6.63 -4.77 10.47
CA GLU A 145 6.28 -5.09 11.85
C GLU A 145 6.67 -3.96 12.80
N LYS A 146 7.87 -3.40 12.62
CA LYS A 146 8.35 -2.28 13.43
C LYS A 146 7.40 -1.09 13.34
N ILE A 147 6.99 -0.72 12.12
CA ILE A 147 6.05 0.39 11.90
C ILE A 147 4.72 0.10 12.60
N SER A 148 4.24 -1.15 12.55
CA SER A 148 2.97 -1.51 13.18
C SER A 148 2.96 -1.33 14.70
N LYS A 149 4.15 -1.27 15.32
CA LYS A 149 4.34 -1.21 16.78
C LYS A 149 4.78 0.15 17.30
N VAL A 150 4.91 1.17 16.45
CA VAL A 150 5.33 2.50 16.92
C VAL A 150 4.29 3.11 17.85
N SER A 151 4.72 4.03 18.70
CA SER A 151 3.81 4.76 19.59
C SER A 151 2.78 5.52 18.78
N LYS A 152 1.52 5.43 19.17
CA LYS A 152 0.40 6.01 18.45
C LYS A 152 -0.62 6.62 19.40
N ASP A 153 -1.49 7.47 18.84
CA ASP A 153 -2.57 8.08 19.59
C ASP A 153 -3.83 7.16 19.60
N GLY A 154 -4.91 7.65 20.16
CA GLY A 154 -6.15 6.88 20.28
C GLY A 154 -6.84 6.57 18.96
N MET A 155 -6.40 7.17 17.86
CA MET A 155 -6.93 6.92 16.52
C MET A 155 -5.98 6.07 15.66
N ASP A 156 -5.05 5.37 16.30
CA ASP A 156 -4.05 4.51 15.65
C ASP A 156 -3.08 5.26 14.74
N ARG A 157 -2.92 6.56 14.95
CA ARG A 157 -2.00 7.39 14.19
C ARG A 157 -0.66 7.48 14.92
N PRO A 158 0.47 7.19 14.23
CA PRO A 158 1.78 7.32 14.86
C PRO A 158 2.01 8.72 15.44
N LYS A 159 2.47 8.79 16.68
CA LYS A 159 2.76 10.07 17.35
C LYS A 159 3.90 10.81 16.66
N THR A 160 4.92 10.08 16.23
CA THR A 160 5.95 10.61 15.34
C THR A 160 5.63 10.11 13.94
N PRO A 161 5.43 11.00 12.96
CA PRO A 161 5.06 10.56 11.62
C PRO A 161 6.04 9.54 11.04
N VAL A 162 5.50 8.44 10.52
CA VAL A 162 6.27 7.47 9.73
C VAL A 162 6.08 7.89 8.27
N VAL A 163 7.15 8.43 7.69
CA VAL A 163 7.08 9.02 6.35
C VAL A 163 7.45 7.98 5.31
N LEU A 164 6.61 7.87 4.27
CA LEU A 164 6.95 7.14 3.05
C LEU A 164 7.68 8.14 2.14
N GLU A 165 9.00 8.07 2.14
CA GLU A 165 9.84 9.04 1.44
C GLU A 165 9.72 8.90 -0.07
N SER A 166 9.69 7.66 -0.56
CA SER A 166 9.55 7.39 -1.99
C SER A 166 9.05 5.96 -2.23
N VAL A 167 8.45 5.77 -3.40
CA VAL A 167 8.13 4.44 -3.94
C VAL A 167 8.78 4.36 -5.31
N THR A 168 9.69 3.42 -5.48
CA THR A 168 10.39 3.20 -6.75
C THR A 168 9.94 1.88 -7.35
N ILE A 169 9.61 1.89 -8.64
CA ILE A 169 9.19 0.69 -9.36
C ILE A 169 10.36 0.13 -10.13
N GLU A 170 10.60 -1.18 -9.97
CA GLU A 170 11.68 -1.87 -10.67
C GLU A 170 11.10 -3.06 -11.41
N ARG A 171 11.48 -3.17 -12.67
CA ARG A 171 11.06 -4.27 -13.54
C ARG A 171 12.26 -5.17 -13.80
N VAL A 172 12.17 -6.44 -13.36
CA VAL A 172 13.24 -7.42 -13.50
C VAL A 172 12.84 -8.40 -14.61
N ALA A 173 13.69 -8.50 -15.60
CA ALA A 173 13.46 -9.36 -16.76
C ALA A 173 13.70 -10.85 -16.48
#